data_4e57aa2c91a8ddde85c487a882d28078
#
_entry.id   4e57aa2c91a8ddde85c487a882d28078
#
_cell.length_a   1.000
_cell.length_b   1.000
_cell.length_c   1.000
_cell.angle_alpha   90.00
_cell.angle_beta   90.00
_cell.angle_gamma   90.00
#
_symmetry.space_group_name_H-M   'P 1'
#
loop_
_entity.id
_entity.type
_entity.pdbx_description
1 polymer ?
#
loop_
_entity_poly.entity_id
_entity_poly.type
_entity_poly.pdbx_seq_one_letter_code
_entity_poly.pdbx_strand_id
1 'polypeptide(L)'
;MAYNLTDYPFNVFQEMVKTVPTVILPIGLIEQHGHHLPLGTDIFNVTEPLRIGFDRINAFIAPGLHYCFSGGGIQGTMNVNPQLFGLMVSDICSEFVRMGFKNIIVTLGHGGTDNVNALRSSLQMVLRRNENMKDIAICLCTGGHLSETSKAIFNQDGVQCDFHAGMGETSRMLYWRPDLVHMDKLVMDEEEVAINLRSDQDWFEHRERPYDHPSVIERVTQRDEVKIGVMGFPERASAEIGKKVAEEIIEGLCELVDGLN
;
A
#
# COMPACT_ATOMS: atom_id res chain seq x y z
N MET A 1 -11.95 13.33 14.59
CA MET A 1 -11.10 14.23 13.78
C MET A 1 -9.66 13.73 13.90
N ALA A 2 -8.94 13.62 12.78
CA ALA A 2 -7.53 13.23 12.80
C ALA A 2 -6.63 14.38 13.28
N TYR A 3 -5.37 14.03 13.62
CA TYR A 3 -4.37 14.94 14.15
C TYR A 3 -3.05 14.70 13.43
N ASN A 4 -2.53 15.68 12.70
CA ASN A 4 -1.18 15.53 12.15
C ASN A 4 -0.16 15.48 13.29
N LEU A 5 0.63 14.43 13.36
CA LEU A 5 1.59 14.22 14.46
C LEU A 5 2.60 15.37 14.62
N THR A 6 2.90 16.06 13.54
CA THR A 6 3.90 17.15 13.48
C THR A 6 3.38 18.51 13.95
N ASP A 7 2.07 18.67 14.16
CA ASP A 7 1.47 20.01 14.37
C ASP A 7 1.45 20.45 15.83
N TYR A 8 1.87 19.57 16.77
CA TYR A 8 1.72 19.80 18.20
C TYR A 8 3.03 20.00 18.93
N PRO A 9 3.09 21.01 19.83
CA PRO A 9 4.20 21.10 20.79
C PRO A 9 4.22 19.89 21.73
N PHE A 10 5.39 19.58 22.26
CA PHE A 10 5.63 18.40 23.08
C PHE A 10 4.64 18.22 24.24
N ASN A 11 4.38 19.27 25.01
CA ASN A 11 3.48 19.22 26.16
C ASN A 11 2.02 18.95 25.77
N VAL A 12 1.56 19.47 24.64
CA VAL A 12 0.21 19.22 24.10
C VAL A 12 0.10 17.77 23.64
N PHE A 13 1.09 17.31 22.87
CA PHE A 13 1.15 15.91 22.42
C PHE A 13 1.10 14.92 23.60
N GLN A 14 1.85 15.17 24.68
CA GLN A 14 1.85 14.30 25.87
C GLN A 14 0.48 14.09 26.51
N GLU A 15 -0.40 15.09 26.46
CA GLU A 15 -1.76 14.94 26.97
C GLU A 15 -2.67 14.27 25.94
N MET A 16 -2.53 14.61 24.66
CA MET A 16 -3.38 14.07 23.61
C MET A 16 -3.19 12.56 23.41
N VAL A 17 -1.96 12.04 23.45
CA VAL A 17 -1.69 10.61 23.23
C VAL A 17 -2.32 9.72 24.31
N LYS A 18 -2.67 10.25 25.47
CA LYS A 18 -3.38 9.52 26.55
C LYS A 18 -4.85 9.23 26.17
N THR A 19 -5.45 10.05 25.33
CA THR A 19 -6.85 9.95 24.92
C THR A 19 -7.02 9.55 23.46
N VAL A 20 -5.98 9.71 22.64
CA VAL A 20 -5.92 9.29 21.24
C VAL A 20 -4.69 8.37 21.07
N PRO A 21 -4.78 7.10 21.48
CA PRO A 21 -3.62 6.21 21.51
C PRO A 21 -3.28 5.58 20.17
N THR A 22 -3.95 5.96 19.09
CA THR A 22 -3.81 5.39 17.75
C THR A 22 -3.03 6.32 16.83
N VAL A 23 -2.05 5.75 16.10
CA VAL A 23 -1.30 6.44 15.02
C VAL A 23 -1.40 5.66 13.72
N ILE A 24 -1.58 6.38 12.61
CA ILE A 24 -1.58 5.85 11.25
C ILE A 24 -0.26 6.25 10.59
N LEU A 25 0.47 5.27 10.05
CA LEU A 25 1.68 5.45 9.25
C LEU A 25 1.36 5.13 7.79
N PRO A 26 1.18 6.13 6.92
CA PRO A 26 0.95 5.90 5.50
C PRO A 26 2.27 5.59 4.77
N ILE A 27 2.29 4.51 3.97
CA ILE A 27 3.46 4.10 3.20
C ILE A 27 3.06 3.93 1.73
N GLY A 28 3.66 4.75 0.87
CA GLY A 28 3.50 4.69 -0.58
C GLY A 28 4.82 4.34 -1.28
N LEU A 29 4.80 4.36 -2.60
CA LEU A 29 5.96 4.09 -3.43
C LEU A 29 5.99 5.05 -4.62
N ILE A 30 7.18 5.36 -5.11
CA ILE A 30 7.37 5.94 -6.43
C ILE A 30 7.51 4.76 -7.38
N GLU A 31 6.47 4.51 -8.16
CA GLU A 31 6.37 3.36 -9.06
C GLU A 31 5.71 3.75 -10.37
N GLN A 32 6.18 3.17 -11.47
CA GLN A 32 5.51 3.27 -12.74
C GLN A 32 4.09 2.64 -12.67
N HIS A 33 3.11 3.24 -13.27
CA HIS A 33 1.72 2.77 -13.36
C HIS A 33 1.18 2.91 -14.78
N GLY A 34 1.91 2.34 -15.74
CA GLY A 34 1.62 2.53 -17.16
C GLY A 34 1.86 3.97 -17.62
N HIS A 35 1.34 4.32 -18.78
CA HIS A 35 1.48 5.67 -19.33
C HIS A 35 0.35 6.63 -18.93
N HIS A 36 -0.69 6.12 -18.26
CA HIS A 36 -1.91 6.86 -17.96
C HIS A 36 -2.02 7.34 -16.52
N LEU A 37 -1.22 6.79 -15.58
CA LEU A 37 -1.19 7.19 -14.18
C LEU A 37 0.16 7.78 -13.78
N PRO A 38 0.19 8.66 -12.76
CA PRO A 38 1.43 9.25 -12.27
C PRO A 38 2.25 8.24 -11.45
N LEU A 39 3.57 8.45 -11.36
CA LEU A 39 4.49 7.64 -10.54
C LEU A 39 4.15 7.64 -9.03
N GLY A 40 3.34 8.58 -8.57
CA GLY A 40 2.91 8.71 -7.19
C GLY A 40 1.58 8.03 -6.86
N THR A 41 1.05 7.17 -7.73
CA THR A 41 -0.26 6.51 -7.53
C THR A 41 -0.34 5.84 -6.15
N ASP A 42 0.66 5.10 -5.74
CA ASP A 42 0.70 4.45 -4.42
C ASP A 42 0.76 5.45 -3.26
N ILE A 43 1.38 6.61 -3.47
CA ILE A 43 1.39 7.68 -2.48
C ILE A 43 -0.02 8.23 -2.31
N PHE A 44 -0.72 8.49 -3.42
CA PHE A 44 -2.11 8.96 -3.38
C PHE A 44 -3.05 7.91 -2.79
N ASN A 45 -2.81 6.62 -3.02
CA ASN A 45 -3.59 5.51 -2.45
C ASN A 45 -3.65 5.54 -0.91
N VAL A 46 -2.64 6.10 -0.24
CA VAL A 46 -2.62 6.20 1.24
C VAL A 46 -2.85 7.62 1.76
N THR A 47 -2.49 8.65 1.01
CA THR A 47 -2.60 10.03 1.49
C THR A 47 -3.99 10.64 1.24
N GLU A 48 -4.63 10.34 0.11
CA GLU A 48 -5.93 10.92 -0.23
C GLU A 48 -7.08 10.44 0.68
N PRO A 49 -7.20 9.15 1.05
CA PRO A 49 -8.20 8.73 2.03
C PRO A 49 -8.04 9.44 3.37
N LEU A 50 -6.80 9.63 3.84
CA LEU A 50 -6.52 10.33 5.10
C LEU A 50 -6.85 11.82 5.01
N ARG A 51 -6.60 12.45 3.86
CA ARG A 51 -6.93 13.85 3.60
C ARG A 51 -8.44 14.08 3.57
N ILE A 52 -9.19 13.22 2.83
CA ILE A 52 -10.64 13.35 2.68
C ILE A 52 -11.36 12.96 3.97
N GLY A 53 -10.90 11.90 4.64
CA GLY A 53 -11.46 11.40 5.90
C GLY A 53 -10.96 12.11 7.16
N PHE A 54 -10.19 13.21 7.05
CA PHE A 54 -9.50 13.86 8.16
C PHE A 54 -10.43 14.20 9.34
N ASP A 55 -11.61 14.71 9.07
CA ASP A 55 -12.58 15.09 10.09
C ASP A 55 -13.35 13.91 10.72
N ARG A 56 -13.18 12.71 10.19
CA ARG A 56 -13.89 11.48 10.61
C ARG A 56 -13.00 10.53 11.41
N ILE A 57 -11.72 10.45 11.09
CA ILE A 57 -10.76 9.50 11.67
C ILE A 57 -10.25 10.01 13.01
N ASN A 58 -10.40 9.24 14.09
CA ASN A 58 -9.94 9.63 15.45
C ASN A 58 -8.54 9.03 15.75
N ALA A 59 -7.53 9.48 15.04
CA ALA A 59 -6.14 9.00 15.19
C ALA A 59 -5.14 10.10 14.86
N PHE A 60 -3.89 9.93 15.31
CA PHE A 60 -2.77 10.70 14.77
C PHE A 60 -2.37 10.17 13.40
N ILE A 61 -1.98 11.08 12.50
CA ILE A 61 -1.40 10.76 11.19
C ILE A 61 0.07 11.14 11.24
N ALA A 62 0.95 10.15 11.09
CA ALA A 62 2.39 10.36 11.00
C ALA A 62 2.78 10.83 9.58
N PRO A 63 3.93 11.52 9.43
CA PRO A 63 4.52 11.74 8.12
C PRO A 63 4.71 10.43 7.37
N GLY A 64 4.30 10.39 6.10
CA GLY A 64 4.36 9.17 5.28
C GLY A 64 5.77 8.79 4.86
N LEU A 65 5.97 7.50 4.59
CA LEU A 65 7.13 6.98 3.87
C LEU A 65 6.74 6.75 2.41
N HIS A 66 7.59 7.18 1.47
CA HIS A 66 7.30 7.09 0.03
C HIS A 66 8.32 6.23 -0.70
N TYR A 67 8.99 5.35 0.02
CA TYR A 67 10.02 4.44 -0.48
C TYR A 67 9.87 3.08 0.19
N CYS A 68 9.50 2.06 -0.59
CA CYS A 68 9.46 0.67 -0.19
C CYS A 68 9.98 -0.23 -1.32
N PHE A 69 9.51 -1.44 -1.49
CA PHE A 69 9.97 -2.38 -2.50
C PHE A 69 8.83 -2.79 -3.41
N SER A 70 9.01 -2.63 -4.72
CA SER A 70 8.06 -3.14 -5.73
C SER A 70 8.46 -4.53 -6.23
N GLY A 71 9.73 -4.74 -6.51
CA GLY A 71 10.23 -5.88 -7.28
C GLY A 71 10.30 -5.59 -8.78
N GLY A 72 9.50 -4.68 -9.30
CA GLY A 72 9.50 -4.27 -10.70
C GLY A 72 10.77 -3.53 -11.13
N GLY A 73 11.28 -3.81 -12.35
CA GLY A 73 12.48 -3.23 -12.92
C GLY A 73 12.23 -2.16 -13.99
N ILE A 74 10.97 -1.83 -14.28
CA ILE A 74 10.64 -0.81 -15.30
C ILE A 74 11.06 0.57 -14.80
N GLN A 75 11.60 1.40 -15.70
CA GLN A 75 12.02 2.76 -15.40
C GLN A 75 10.87 3.57 -14.78
N GLY A 76 11.17 4.35 -13.74
CA GLY A 76 10.17 5.08 -12.95
C GLY A 76 9.81 4.38 -11.64
N THR A 77 10.27 3.14 -11.42
CA THR A 77 10.09 2.40 -10.17
C THR A 77 11.34 2.53 -9.29
N MET A 78 11.13 2.87 -8.01
CA MET A 78 12.20 2.92 -7.00
C MET A 78 12.09 1.72 -6.06
N ASN A 79 13.18 0.97 -5.92
CA ASN A 79 13.25 -0.19 -5.05
C ASN A 79 14.21 0.06 -3.88
N VAL A 80 13.70 0.01 -2.66
CA VAL A 80 14.51 -0.07 -1.44
C VAL A 80 14.59 -1.54 -1.03
N ASN A 81 15.76 -1.99 -0.56
CA ASN A 81 15.91 -3.35 -0.08
C ASN A 81 14.82 -3.70 0.95
N PRO A 82 14.04 -4.78 0.75
CA PRO A 82 12.88 -5.09 1.60
C PRO A 82 13.25 -5.36 3.06
N GLN A 83 14.44 -5.92 3.34
CA GLN A 83 14.90 -6.11 4.71
C GLN A 83 15.22 -4.78 5.39
N LEU A 84 15.87 -3.85 4.68
CA LEU A 84 16.14 -2.51 5.19
C LEU A 84 14.84 -1.74 5.46
N PHE A 85 13.90 -1.81 4.54
CA PHE A 85 12.58 -1.21 4.68
C PHE A 85 11.83 -1.79 5.89
N GLY A 86 11.79 -3.12 6.04
CA GLY A 86 11.16 -3.79 7.18
C GLY A 86 11.78 -3.39 8.52
N LEU A 87 13.11 -3.28 8.60
CA LEU A 87 13.80 -2.82 9.81
C LEU A 87 13.47 -1.36 10.13
N MET A 88 13.49 -0.47 9.13
CA MET A 88 13.16 0.95 9.33
C MET A 88 11.73 1.13 9.86
N VAL A 89 10.75 0.44 9.28
CA VAL A 89 9.36 0.52 9.76
C VAL A 89 9.23 -0.08 11.17
N SER A 90 9.97 -1.14 11.47
CA SER A 90 10.01 -1.74 12.81
C SER A 90 10.55 -0.78 13.87
N ASP A 91 11.60 -0.03 13.55
CA ASP A 91 12.17 0.99 14.44
C ASP A 91 11.18 2.15 14.64
N ILE A 92 10.53 2.61 13.58
CA ILE A 92 9.49 3.65 13.67
C ILE A 92 8.33 3.20 14.56
N CYS A 93 7.84 1.96 14.40
CA CYS A 93 6.79 1.41 15.26
C CYS A 93 7.24 1.31 16.73
N SER A 94 8.50 0.94 16.98
CA SER A 94 9.06 0.90 18.32
C SER A 94 9.11 2.28 18.96
N GLU A 95 9.46 3.31 18.18
CA GLU A 95 9.45 4.71 18.63
C GLU A 95 8.03 5.22 18.89
N PHE A 96 7.04 4.87 18.09
CA PHE A 96 5.64 5.20 18.38
C PHE A 96 5.19 4.61 19.73
N VAL A 97 5.56 3.37 20.03
CA VAL A 97 5.28 2.77 21.35
C VAL A 97 5.96 3.54 22.46
N ARG A 98 7.25 3.92 22.30
CA ARG A 98 7.97 4.75 23.27
C ARG A 98 7.34 6.14 23.46
N MET A 99 6.70 6.70 22.42
CA MET A 99 5.94 7.94 22.47
C MET A 99 4.61 7.81 23.19
N GLY A 100 4.12 6.61 23.48
CA GLY A 100 2.88 6.35 24.22
C GLY A 100 1.71 5.81 23.38
N PHE A 101 1.90 5.62 22.07
CA PHE A 101 0.87 4.98 21.24
C PHE A 101 0.67 3.51 21.61
N LYS A 102 -0.58 3.05 21.54
CA LYS A 102 -0.99 1.67 21.78
C LYS A 102 -1.41 0.95 20.51
N ASN A 103 -1.90 1.69 19.54
CA ASN A 103 -2.40 1.17 18.30
C ASN A 103 -1.65 1.82 17.14
N ILE A 104 -1.07 1.01 16.28
CA ILE A 104 -0.31 1.46 15.11
C ILE A 104 -0.96 0.85 13.87
N ILE A 105 -1.43 1.68 12.97
CA ILE A 105 -2.01 1.26 11.69
C ILE A 105 -1.02 1.63 10.59
N VAL A 106 -0.38 0.63 9.99
CA VAL A 106 0.46 0.79 8.82
C VAL A 106 -0.39 0.58 7.58
N THR A 107 -0.63 1.64 6.82
CA THR A 107 -1.38 1.57 5.56
C THR A 107 -0.42 1.55 4.38
N LEU A 108 -0.61 0.57 3.48
CA LEU A 108 0.21 0.41 2.28
C LEU A 108 -0.56 0.85 1.03
N GLY A 109 0.04 1.72 0.23
CA GLY A 109 -0.43 2.04 -1.12
C GLY A 109 -0.01 0.99 -2.14
N HIS A 110 1.19 0.42 -1.94
CA HIS A 110 1.73 -0.67 -2.74
C HIS A 110 1.54 -2.02 -2.04
N GLY A 111 0.84 -2.95 -2.71
CA GLY A 111 0.47 -4.26 -2.16
C GLY A 111 1.31 -5.45 -2.66
N GLY A 112 2.47 -5.20 -3.27
CA GLY A 112 3.32 -6.26 -3.83
C GLY A 112 3.71 -7.34 -2.81
N THR A 113 3.73 -8.60 -3.25
CA THR A 113 3.92 -9.79 -2.42
C THR A 113 5.16 -9.71 -1.54
N ASP A 114 6.32 -9.41 -2.11
CA ASP A 114 7.59 -9.36 -1.39
C ASP A 114 7.64 -8.22 -0.37
N ASN A 115 7.06 -7.05 -0.72
CA ASN A 115 6.96 -5.90 0.17
C ASN A 115 6.13 -6.24 1.43
N VAL A 116 4.94 -6.78 1.23
CA VAL A 116 4.01 -7.15 2.31
C VAL A 116 4.62 -8.24 3.20
N ASN A 117 5.23 -9.27 2.61
CA ASN A 117 5.83 -10.38 3.34
C ASN A 117 7.03 -9.94 4.19
N ALA A 118 7.94 -9.14 3.62
CA ALA A 118 9.09 -8.61 4.34
C ALA A 118 8.67 -7.73 5.53
N LEU A 119 7.70 -6.83 5.31
CA LEU A 119 7.21 -5.96 6.36
C LEU A 119 6.47 -6.74 7.45
N ARG A 120 5.57 -7.65 7.09
CA ARG A 120 4.86 -8.52 8.04
C ARG A 120 5.83 -9.32 8.90
N SER A 121 6.85 -9.94 8.29
CA SER A 121 7.87 -10.72 9.00
C SER A 121 8.65 -9.85 9.98
N SER A 122 9.04 -8.63 9.58
CA SER A 122 9.77 -7.69 10.44
C SER A 122 8.93 -7.24 11.63
N LEU A 123 7.67 -6.86 11.41
CA LEU A 123 6.76 -6.43 12.48
C LEU A 123 6.43 -7.58 13.45
N GLN A 124 6.22 -8.80 12.93
CA GLN A 124 6.04 -9.97 13.81
C GLN A 124 7.27 -10.23 14.68
N MET A 125 8.48 -10.00 14.16
CA MET A 125 9.71 -10.19 14.94
C MET A 125 9.84 -9.13 16.03
N VAL A 126 9.46 -7.89 15.79
CA VAL A 126 9.44 -6.83 16.79
C VAL A 126 8.46 -7.18 17.92
N LEU A 127 7.25 -7.56 17.61
CA LEU A 127 6.23 -7.97 18.58
C LEU A 127 6.69 -9.18 19.39
N ARG A 128 7.39 -10.14 18.78
CA ARG A 128 7.86 -11.35 19.43
C ARG A 128 9.01 -11.12 20.42
N ARG A 129 9.91 -10.17 20.14
CA ARG A 129 11.15 -9.96 20.88
C ARG A 129 11.07 -8.88 21.95
N ASN A 130 10.04 -8.06 21.91
CA ASN A 130 9.94 -6.88 22.75
C ASN A 130 8.75 -6.99 23.71
N GLU A 131 9.03 -7.29 24.99
CA GLU A 131 8.00 -7.42 26.02
C GLU A 131 7.18 -6.15 26.22
N ASN A 132 7.74 -4.97 25.93
CA ASN A 132 7.01 -3.70 25.99
C ASN A 132 5.92 -3.58 24.92
N MET A 133 5.89 -4.49 23.97
CA MET A 133 4.87 -4.54 22.91
C MET A 133 3.74 -5.55 23.18
N LYS A 134 3.68 -6.12 24.38
CA LYS A 134 2.69 -7.15 24.74
C LYS A 134 1.23 -6.68 24.53
N ASP A 135 0.96 -5.42 24.83
CA ASP A 135 -0.39 -4.81 24.76
C ASP A 135 -0.49 -3.82 23.59
N ILE A 136 0.34 -3.96 22.57
CA ILE A 136 0.37 -3.10 21.39
C ILE A 136 -0.31 -3.80 20.21
N ALA A 137 -1.25 -3.12 19.56
CA ALA A 137 -1.81 -3.56 18.30
C ALA A 137 -1.04 -2.93 17.13
N ILE A 138 -0.55 -3.76 16.20
CA ILE A 138 0.00 -3.31 14.92
C ILE A 138 -0.84 -3.91 13.80
N CYS A 139 -1.55 -3.05 13.06
CA CYS A 139 -2.33 -3.40 11.91
C CYS A 139 -1.53 -3.10 10.63
N LEU A 140 -1.52 -4.03 9.70
CA LEU A 140 -0.95 -3.87 8.36
C LEU A 140 -2.08 -4.06 7.35
N CYS A 141 -2.44 -3.01 6.63
CA CYS A 141 -3.54 -3.04 5.68
C CYS A 141 -3.26 -2.26 4.40
N THR A 142 -3.95 -2.64 3.34
CA THR A 142 -4.06 -1.90 2.07
C THR A 142 -5.50 -1.39 1.93
N GLY A 143 -5.75 -0.49 0.99
CA GLY A 143 -7.12 -0.07 0.66
C GLY A 143 -8.03 -1.23 0.27
N GLY A 144 -7.46 -2.30 -0.35
CA GLY A 144 -8.21 -3.51 -0.68
C GLY A 144 -8.75 -4.27 0.53
N HIS A 145 -8.09 -4.19 1.69
CA HIS A 145 -8.61 -4.80 2.91
C HIS A 145 -9.82 -4.06 3.50
N LEU A 146 -9.94 -2.76 3.21
CA LEU A 146 -10.91 -1.84 3.81
C LEU A 146 -12.12 -1.57 2.91
N SER A 147 -12.13 -2.05 1.66
CA SER A 147 -13.19 -1.78 0.69
C SER A 147 -13.70 -3.07 0.04
N GLU A 148 -14.98 -3.34 0.18
CA GLU A 148 -15.64 -4.48 -0.48
C GLU A 148 -15.67 -4.31 -2.01
N THR A 149 -15.81 -3.07 -2.50
CA THR A 149 -15.72 -2.78 -3.93
C THR A 149 -14.31 -3.06 -4.46
N SER A 150 -13.23 -2.69 -3.73
CA SER A 150 -11.86 -3.07 -4.12
C SER A 150 -11.66 -4.58 -4.13
N LYS A 151 -12.18 -5.31 -3.15
CA LYS A 151 -12.12 -6.77 -3.12
C LYS A 151 -12.82 -7.40 -4.33
N ALA A 152 -13.99 -6.87 -4.70
CA ALA A 152 -14.73 -7.35 -5.87
C ALA A 152 -14.00 -7.07 -7.19
N ILE A 153 -13.34 -5.91 -7.31
CA ILE A 153 -12.53 -5.56 -8.49
C ILE A 153 -11.30 -6.48 -8.58
N PHE A 154 -10.60 -6.67 -7.46
CA PHE A 154 -9.41 -7.51 -7.38
C PHE A 154 -9.71 -8.98 -7.71
N ASN A 155 -10.91 -9.47 -7.41
CA ASN A 155 -11.29 -10.86 -7.52
C ASN A 155 -12.55 -11.03 -8.38
N GLN A 156 -12.45 -10.68 -9.67
CA GLN A 156 -13.56 -10.82 -10.62
C GLN A 156 -13.83 -12.28 -10.96
N ASP A 157 -15.09 -12.70 -10.85
CA ASP A 157 -15.56 -14.06 -11.16
C ASP A 157 -14.77 -15.19 -10.46
N GLY A 158 -14.20 -14.89 -9.27
CA GLY A 158 -13.41 -15.85 -8.51
C GLY A 158 -11.97 -16.01 -9.00
N VAL A 159 -11.55 -15.19 -9.97
CA VAL A 159 -10.16 -15.09 -10.46
C VAL A 159 -9.61 -13.72 -10.15
N GLN A 160 -8.44 -13.67 -9.54
CA GLN A 160 -7.72 -12.40 -9.35
C GLN A 160 -7.32 -11.85 -10.70
N CYS A 161 -7.58 -10.56 -10.96
CA CYS A 161 -7.34 -10.01 -12.29
C CYS A 161 -7.06 -8.50 -12.33
N ASP A 162 -7.02 -7.80 -11.21
CA ASP A 162 -6.79 -6.35 -11.16
C ASP A 162 -5.76 -6.01 -10.07
N PHE A 163 -4.48 -6.02 -10.43
CA PHE A 163 -3.38 -5.92 -9.48
C PHE A 163 -2.65 -4.59 -9.51
N HIS A 164 -2.33 -4.06 -10.72
CA HIS A 164 -1.45 -2.89 -10.88
C HIS A 164 -1.92 -2.01 -12.04
N ALA A 165 -2.06 -0.72 -11.79
CA ALA A 165 -2.50 0.29 -12.77
C ALA A 165 -3.81 -0.09 -13.51
N GLY A 166 -4.61 -0.98 -12.91
CA GLY A 166 -5.84 -1.50 -13.48
C GLY A 166 -7.08 -0.65 -13.18
N MET A 167 -8.25 -1.28 -13.20
CA MET A 167 -9.54 -0.62 -12.95
C MET A 167 -9.61 0.05 -11.58
N GLY A 168 -9.11 -0.64 -10.53
CA GLY A 168 -9.20 -0.17 -9.16
C GLY A 168 -8.38 1.09 -8.92
N GLU A 169 -7.11 1.09 -9.28
CA GLU A 169 -6.21 2.23 -9.09
C GLU A 169 -6.56 3.39 -10.02
N THR A 170 -6.84 3.11 -11.28
CA THR A 170 -7.27 4.13 -12.23
C THR A 170 -8.57 4.81 -11.77
N SER A 171 -9.55 4.06 -11.24
CA SER A 171 -10.79 4.63 -10.71
C SER A 171 -10.54 5.56 -9.52
N ARG A 172 -9.71 5.13 -8.56
CA ARG A 172 -9.33 5.97 -7.42
C ARG A 172 -8.65 7.25 -7.87
N MET A 173 -7.69 7.17 -8.79
CA MET A 173 -6.99 8.33 -9.32
C MET A 173 -7.90 9.27 -10.11
N LEU A 174 -8.85 8.77 -10.89
CA LEU A 174 -9.88 9.57 -11.56
C LEU A 174 -10.75 10.36 -10.57
N TYR A 175 -10.98 9.84 -9.37
CA TYR A 175 -11.71 10.55 -8.32
C TYR A 175 -10.82 11.54 -7.54
N TRP A 176 -9.61 11.12 -7.14
CA TRP A 176 -8.75 11.93 -6.27
C TRP A 176 -7.98 13.02 -7.00
N ARG A 177 -7.42 12.65 -8.15
CA ARG A 177 -6.50 13.50 -8.93
C ARG A 177 -6.73 13.33 -10.43
N PRO A 178 -7.93 13.66 -10.93
CA PRO A 178 -8.25 13.57 -12.36
C PRO A 178 -7.30 14.40 -13.24
N ASP A 179 -6.70 15.45 -12.66
CA ASP A 179 -5.69 16.30 -13.30
C ASP A 179 -4.38 15.57 -13.64
N LEU A 180 -4.11 14.43 -13.02
CA LEU A 180 -2.92 13.61 -13.24
C LEU A 180 -3.18 12.32 -14.04
N VAL A 181 -4.42 12.07 -14.43
CA VAL A 181 -4.80 10.86 -15.18
C VAL A 181 -4.88 11.17 -16.68
N HIS A 182 -4.17 10.42 -17.49
CA HIS A 182 -4.07 10.60 -18.93
C HIS A 182 -4.58 9.36 -19.68
N MET A 183 -5.90 9.11 -19.64
CA MET A 183 -6.50 7.94 -20.32
C MET A 183 -6.24 7.92 -21.83
N ASP A 184 -5.99 9.08 -22.44
CA ASP A 184 -5.57 9.22 -23.85
C ASP A 184 -4.16 8.65 -24.12
N LYS A 185 -3.38 8.38 -23.08
CA LYS A 185 -2.04 7.76 -23.14
C LYS A 185 -2.03 6.29 -22.73
N LEU A 186 -3.19 5.73 -22.40
CA LEU A 186 -3.26 4.32 -22.00
C LEU A 186 -2.68 3.41 -23.10
N VAL A 187 -1.72 2.61 -22.70
CA VAL A 187 -1.09 1.57 -23.54
C VAL A 187 -1.00 0.30 -22.69
N MET A 188 -1.22 -0.83 -23.31
CA MET A 188 -1.08 -2.17 -22.70
C MET A 188 0.13 -2.86 -23.29
N ASP A 189 0.66 -3.85 -22.58
CA ASP A 189 1.58 -4.83 -23.16
C ASP A 189 0.87 -5.65 -24.24
N GLU A 190 1.62 -6.44 -24.99
CA GLU A 190 1.07 -7.37 -25.98
C GLU A 190 0.01 -8.28 -25.32
N GLU A 191 -1.00 -8.70 -26.07
CA GLU A 191 -2.20 -9.37 -25.55
C GLU A 191 -1.85 -10.60 -24.69
N GLU A 192 -0.93 -11.43 -25.13
CA GLU A 192 -0.49 -12.62 -24.37
C GLU A 192 0.15 -12.26 -23.04
N VAL A 193 1.01 -11.23 -23.02
CA VAL A 193 1.66 -10.70 -21.80
C VAL A 193 0.61 -10.11 -20.86
N ALA A 194 -0.32 -9.31 -21.37
CA ALA A 194 -1.38 -8.69 -20.58
C ALA A 194 -2.33 -9.74 -19.97
N ILE A 195 -2.61 -10.85 -20.66
CA ILE A 195 -3.40 -11.97 -20.12
C ILE A 195 -2.68 -12.63 -18.96
N ASN A 196 -1.39 -12.91 -19.11
CA ASN A 196 -0.59 -13.54 -18.06
C ASN A 196 -0.46 -12.63 -16.81
N LEU A 197 -0.21 -11.34 -17.00
CA LEU A 197 -0.15 -10.35 -15.94
C LEU A 197 -1.46 -10.23 -15.15
N ARG A 198 -2.62 -10.47 -15.78
CA ARG A 198 -3.92 -10.51 -15.10
C ARG A 198 -4.21 -11.83 -14.38
N SER A 199 -3.54 -12.90 -14.79
CA SER A 199 -3.74 -14.23 -14.17
C SER A 199 -2.91 -14.46 -12.91
N ASP A 200 -1.77 -13.77 -12.78
CA ASP A 200 -0.85 -13.91 -11.65
C ASP A 200 -0.14 -12.56 -11.41
N GLN A 201 -0.29 -12.02 -10.20
CA GLN A 201 0.32 -10.74 -9.82
C GLN A 201 1.85 -10.76 -9.83
N ASP A 202 2.47 -11.92 -9.69
CA ASP A 202 3.93 -12.10 -9.67
C ASP A 202 4.46 -12.62 -11.03
N TRP A 203 3.61 -12.73 -12.05
CA TRP A 203 4.02 -13.22 -13.37
C TRP A 203 5.07 -12.32 -14.06
N PHE A 204 5.16 -11.05 -13.71
CA PHE A 204 6.20 -10.15 -14.22
C PHE A 204 7.62 -10.59 -13.82
N GLU A 205 7.76 -11.49 -12.84
CA GLU A 205 9.02 -12.02 -12.40
C GLU A 205 9.46 -13.22 -13.25
N HIS A 206 10.75 -13.26 -13.60
CA HIS A 206 11.43 -14.43 -14.12
C HIS A 206 12.31 -15.00 -13.02
N ARG A 207 12.06 -16.28 -12.68
CA ARG A 207 12.79 -17.00 -11.63
C ARG A 207 13.66 -18.09 -12.27
N GLU A 208 14.96 -18.05 -12.06
CA GLU A 208 15.92 -19.00 -12.62
C GLU A 208 16.91 -19.52 -11.57
N ARG A 209 17.33 -20.76 -11.74
CA ARG A 209 18.38 -21.37 -10.94
C ARG A 209 19.55 -21.76 -11.86
N PRO A 210 20.80 -21.40 -11.51
CA PRO A 210 21.98 -21.83 -12.28
C PRO A 210 22.19 -23.35 -12.21
N TYR A 211 21.59 -24.01 -11.23
CA TYR A 211 21.61 -25.45 -11.04
C TYR A 211 20.24 -25.90 -10.51
N ASP A 212 19.63 -26.89 -11.16
CA ASP A 212 18.29 -27.38 -10.81
C ASP A 212 18.34 -28.26 -9.55
N HIS A 213 18.26 -27.62 -8.41
CA HIS A 213 18.19 -28.26 -7.09
C HIS A 213 17.34 -27.40 -6.14
N PRO A 214 16.43 -27.99 -5.36
CA PRO A 214 15.51 -27.23 -4.50
C PRO A 214 16.19 -26.38 -3.41
N SER A 215 17.45 -26.67 -3.06
CA SER A 215 18.24 -25.88 -2.10
C SER A 215 18.97 -24.69 -2.74
N VAL A 216 18.94 -24.55 -4.06
CA VAL A 216 19.56 -23.42 -4.76
C VAL A 216 18.56 -22.25 -4.72
N ILE A 217 19.00 -21.11 -4.19
CA ILE A 217 18.20 -19.89 -4.16
C ILE A 217 18.05 -19.36 -5.60
N GLU A 218 16.83 -19.05 -5.96
CA GLU A 218 16.48 -18.50 -7.27
C GLU A 218 17.02 -17.07 -7.43
N ARG A 219 17.50 -16.76 -8.59
CA ARG A 219 17.63 -15.39 -9.06
C ARG A 219 16.28 -14.96 -9.60
N VAL A 220 15.82 -13.81 -9.13
CA VAL A 220 14.59 -13.19 -9.59
C VAL A 220 14.93 -11.94 -10.40
N THR A 221 14.40 -11.84 -11.59
CA THR A 221 14.56 -10.69 -12.49
C THR A 221 13.20 -10.36 -13.11
N GLN A 222 13.05 -9.17 -13.63
CA GLN A 222 11.86 -8.84 -14.40
C GLN A 222 11.91 -9.54 -15.76
N ARG A 223 10.74 -9.99 -16.24
CA ARG A 223 10.60 -10.51 -17.60
C ARG A 223 10.82 -9.41 -18.64
N ASP A 224 11.65 -9.70 -19.64
CA ASP A 224 11.97 -8.74 -20.69
C ASP A 224 10.77 -8.40 -21.60
N GLU A 225 9.78 -9.28 -21.70
CA GLU A 225 8.55 -9.08 -22.46
C GLU A 225 7.58 -8.08 -21.81
N VAL A 226 7.68 -7.82 -20.49
CA VAL A 226 6.86 -6.83 -19.79
C VAL A 226 7.46 -5.45 -19.96
N LYS A 227 6.81 -4.61 -20.76
CA LYS A 227 7.27 -3.26 -21.12
C LYS A 227 6.49 -2.14 -20.45
N ILE A 228 5.18 -2.36 -20.24
CA ILE A 228 4.24 -1.39 -19.68
C ILE A 228 3.85 -1.79 -18.26
N GLY A 229 3.54 -3.07 -18.04
CA GLY A 229 3.27 -3.64 -16.71
C GLY A 229 1.88 -3.32 -16.15
N VAL A 230 0.90 -2.96 -16.98
CA VAL A 230 -0.49 -2.79 -16.52
C VAL A 230 -1.13 -4.15 -16.32
N MET A 231 -1.63 -4.42 -15.09
CA MET A 231 -2.17 -5.71 -14.67
C MET A 231 -3.64 -5.59 -14.29
N GLY A 232 -4.51 -5.36 -15.27
CA GLY A 232 -5.95 -5.19 -15.01
C GLY A 232 -6.70 -4.67 -16.23
N PHE A 233 -7.83 -3.98 -15.97
CA PHE A 233 -8.75 -3.46 -16.98
C PHE A 233 -8.98 -1.95 -16.79
N PRO A 234 -7.95 -1.09 -16.98
CA PRO A 234 -8.06 0.35 -16.73
C PRO A 234 -9.14 1.04 -17.61
N GLU A 235 -9.47 0.48 -18.77
CA GLU A 235 -10.55 0.96 -19.64
C GLU A 235 -11.94 0.86 -19.02
N ARG A 236 -12.10 0.09 -17.93
CA ARG A 236 -13.36 -0.05 -17.17
C ARG A 236 -13.43 0.90 -15.97
N ALA A 237 -12.40 1.69 -15.76
CA ALA A 237 -12.34 2.59 -14.61
C ALA A 237 -13.31 3.77 -14.74
N SER A 238 -13.81 4.23 -13.60
CA SER A 238 -14.60 5.45 -13.52
C SER A 238 -14.41 6.20 -12.19
N ALA A 239 -14.64 7.52 -12.20
CA ALA A 239 -14.59 8.32 -10.99
C ALA A 239 -15.65 7.92 -9.95
N GLU A 240 -16.82 7.40 -10.39
CA GLU A 240 -17.88 6.90 -9.53
C GLU A 240 -17.43 5.68 -8.73
N ILE A 241 -16.76 4.73 -9.38
CA ILE A 241 -16.14 3.58 -8.71
C ILE A 241 -15.07 4.06 -7.73
N GLY A 242 -14.22 4.99 -8.16
CA GLY A 242 -13.18 5.58 -7.32
C GLY A 242 -13.74 6.25 -6.07
N LYS A 243 -14.84 7.01 -6.21
CA LYS A 243 -15.55 7.64 -5.09
C LYS A 243 -16.07 6.60 -4.11
N LYS A 244 -16.73 5.56 -4.60
CA LYS A 244 -17.28 4.49 -3.76
C LYS A 244 -16.16 3.79 -2.98
N VAL A 245 -15.07 3.42 -3.65
CA VAL A 245 -13.89 2.82 -3.01
C VAL A 245 -13.30 3.75 -1.95
N ALA A 246 -13.17 5.04 -2.25
CA ALA A 246 -12.64 6.03 -1.31
C ALA A 246 -13.49 6.12 -0.02
N GLU A 247 -14.81 6.19 -0.15
CA GLU A 247 -15.71 6.22 1.00
C GLU A 247 -15.62 4.94 1.84
N GLU A 248 -15.60 3.76 1.22
CA GLU A 248 -15.45 2.49 1.90
C GLU A 248 -14.10 2.37 2.63
N ILE A 249 -13.00 2.87 2.06
CA ILE A 249 -11.69 2.91 2.72
C ILE A 249 -11.73 3.82 3.95
N ILE A 250 -12.32 5.00 3.85
CA ILE A 250 -12.43 5.94 4.97
C ILE A 250 -13.28 5.33 6.09
N GLU A 251 -14.41 4.71 5.74
CA GLU A 251 -15.30 4.04 6.69
C GLU A 251 -14.58 2.89 7.38
N GLY A 252 -13.93 2.01 6.64
CA GLY A 252 -13.14 0.91 7.18
C GLY A 252 -11.97 1.36 8.07
N LEU A 253 -11.33 2.50 7.76
CA LEU A 253 -10.34 3.10 8.65
C LEU A 253 -10.98 3.62 9.95
N CYS A 254 -12.13 4.27 9.89
CA CYS A 254 -12.85 4.73 11.07
C CYS A 254 -13.25 3.54 11.97
N GLU A 255 -13.84 2.49 11.39
CA GLU A 255 -14.21 1.28 12.12
C GLU A 255 -13.00 0.60 12.76
N LEU A 256 -11.87 0.52 12.05
CA LEU A 256 -10.64 -0.07 12.58
C LEU A 256 -10.10 0.76 13.75
N VAL A 257 -10.06 2.09 13.64
CA VAL A 257 -9.62 3.00 14.71
C VAL A 257 -10.53 2.91 15.93
N ASP A 258 -11.86 2.92 15.71
CA ASP A 258 -12.85 2.86 16.80
C ASP A 258 -12.81 1.49 17.51
N GLY A 259 -12.55 0.42 16.79
CA GLY A 259 -12.39 -0.93 17.35
C GLY A 259 -11.11 -1.15 18.15
N LEU A 260 -10.08 -0.31 17.92
CA LEU A 260 -8.80 -0.36 18.63
C LEU A 260 -8.76 0.56 19.87
N ASN A 261 -9.53 1.66 19.88
CA ASN A 261 -9.61 2.62 20.98
C ASN A 261 -10.59 2.17 22.07
#